data_1bca42895c0532f7376818ec3abbb2a1
#
_entry.id   1bca42895c0532f7376818ec3abbb2a1
#
_cell.length_a   1.000
_cell.length_b   1.000
_cell.length_c   1.000
_cell.angle_alpha   90.00
_cell.angle_beta   90.00
_cell.angle_gamma   90.00
#
_symmetry.space_group_name_H-M   'P 1'
#
loop_
_entity.id
_entity.type
_entity.pdbx_description
1 polymer ?
#
loop_
_entity_poly.entity_id
_entity_poly.type
_entity_poly.pdbx_seq_one_letter_code
_entity_poly.pdbx_strand_id
1 'polypeptide(L)'
;MTVGTFVGLTGLFYHIYGYEFLYESYLYHFIRKDHRHNNSVYWYLIYQLFDEPNSTLIGILTFVPQWSLILVSGFTLYYDIFTACFFQTWFFVMFNKVMTAQYYMWYTAFWPIILINNRFYSERPKLFGAYLTAWALGQCFWGYYANEFETNGN
;
A
#
# COMPACT_ATOMS: atom_id res chain seq x y z
N MET A 1 14.06 7.95 -19.15
CA MET A 1 13.62 6.81 -19.98
C MET A 1 12.33 6.19 -19.46
N THR A 2 12.20 5.83 -18.19
CA THR A 2 11.04 5.11 -17.62
C THR A 2 9.68 5.78 -17.89
N VAL A 3 9.56 7.09 -17.65
CA VAL A 3 8.29 7.83 -17.87
C VAL A 3 7.92 7.83 -19.37
N GLY A 4 8.88 8.06 -20.24
CA GLY A 4 8.64 8.04 -21.69
C GLY A 4 8.19 6.68 -22.21
N THR A 5 8.80 5.60 -21.71
CA THR A 5 8.38 4.23 -22.04
C THR A 5 6.96 3.94 -21.53
N PHE A 6 6.67 4.33 -20.29
CA PHE A 6 5.34 4.15 -19.72
C PHE A 6 4.26 4.89 -20.52
N VAL A 7 4.46 6.17 -20.80
CA VAL A 7 3.51 6.99 -21.57
C VAL A 7 3.38 6.45 -23.00
N GLY A 8 4.49 6.05 -23.64
CA GLY A 8 4.48 5.49 -24.99
C GLY A 8 3.69 4.18 -25.08
N LEU A 9 3.90 3.25 -24.14
CA LEU A 9 3.15 2.00 -24.08
C LEU A 9 1.67 2.25 -23.77
N THR A 10 1.37 3.13 -22.82
CA THR A 10 -0.03 3.50 -22.52
C THR A 10 -0.72 4.10 -23.75
N GLY A 11 -0.05 4.99 -24.49
CA GLY A 11 -0.58 5.56 -25.72
C GLY A 11 -0.81 4.52 -26.82
N LEU A 12 0.12 3.58 -26.98
CA LEU A 12 -0.02 2.47 -27.92
C LEU A 12 -1.23 1.60 -27.61
N PHE A 13 -1.37 1.16 -26.36
CA PHE A 13 -2.50 0.32 -25.96
C PHE A 13 -3.83 1.09 -25.97
N TYR A 14 -3.82 2.37 -25.64
CA TYR A 14 -4.99 3.22 -25.81
C TYR A 14 -5.42 3.31 -27.29
N HIS A 15 -4.47 3.40 -28.22
CA HIS A 15 -4.78 3.41 -29.64
C HIS A 15 -5.39 2.09 -30.14
N ILE A 16 -4.95 0.95 -29.56
CA ILE A 16 -5.45 -0.39 -29.94
C ILE A 16 -6.80 -0.70 -29.33
N TYR A 17 -6.98 -0.43 -28.02
CA TYR A 17 -8.13 -0.87 -27.21
C TYR A 17 -9.09 0.27 -26.82
N GLY A 18 -8.73 1.52 -27.11
CA GLY A 18 -9.57 2.68 -26.82
C GLY A 18 -9.67 3.04 -25.34
N TYR A 19 -10.75 3.74 -25.01
CA TYR A 19 -11.00 4.24 -23.65
C TYR A 19 -11.14 3.14 -22.60
N GLU A 20 -11.66 1.97 -22.97
CA GLU A 20 -11.83 0.83 -22.06
C GLU A 20 -10.50 0.41 -21.42
N PHE A 21 -9.41 0.44 -22.19
CA PHE A 21 -8.07 0.18 -21.65
C PHE A 21 -7.68 1.16 -20.55
N LEU A 22 -7.91 2.47 -20.74
CA LEU A 22 -7.59 3.46 -19.71
C LEU A 22 -8.47 3.28 -18.48
N TYR A 23 -9.76 3.01 -18.68
CA TYR A 23 -10.69 2.82 -17.60
C TYR A 23 -10.31 1.61 -16.75
N GLU A 24 -10.20 0.43 -17.35
CA GLU A 24 -9.94 -0.83 -16.62
C GLU A 24 -8.53 -0.88 -16.04
N SER A 25 -7.52 -0.33 -16.75
CA SER A 25 -6.13 -0.38 -16.28
C SER A 25 -5.79 0.65 -15.21
N TYR A 26 -6.43 1.82 -15.23
CA TYR A 26 -6.05 2.94 -14.36
C TYR A 26 -7.22 3.55 -13.59
N LEU A 27 -8.28 3.97 -14.29
CA LEU A 27 -9.34 4.78 -13.66
C LEU A 27 -10.20 3.96 -12.71
N TYR A 28 -10.47 2.71 -13.04
CA TYR A 28 -11.24 1.80 -12.18
C TYR A 28 -10.64 1.67 -10.78
N HIS A 29 -9.32 1.69 -10.64
CA HIS A 29 -8.65 1.57 -9.34
C HIS A 29 -8.92 2.75 -8.41
N PHE A 30 -9.26 3.93 -8.93
CA PHE A 30 -9.63 5.09 -8.09
C PHE A 30 -11.03 4.95 -7.49
N ILE A 31 -11.96 4.34 -8.22
CA ILE A 31 -13.36 4.21 -7.80
C ILE A 31 -13.67 2.85 -7.16
N ARG A 32 -12.80 1.86 -7.35
CA ARG A 32 -12.96 0.50 -6.82
C ARG A 32 -13.13 0.52 -5.30
N LYS A 33 -14.14 -0.23 -4.83
CA LYS A 33 -14.44 -0.46 -3.42
C LYS A 33 -14.41 -1.95 -3.16
N ASP A 34 -13.39 -2.42 -2.45
CA ASP A 34 -13.33 -3.82 -2.03
C ASP A 34 -13.54 -3.88 -0.51
N HIS A 35 -14.68 -4.39 -0.11
CA HIS A 35 -15.04 -4.59 1.29
C HIS A 35 -14.77 -6.02 1.78
N ARG A 36 -14.39 -6.94 0.88
CA ARG A 36 -14.04 -8.33 1.19
C ARG A 36 -12.58 -8.61 0.89
N HIS A 37 -11.98 -9.52 1.68
CA HIS A 37 -10.56 -9.90 1.56
C HIS A 37 -9.60 -8.70 1.57
N ASN A 38 -9.98 -7.65 2.30
CA ASN A 38 -9.25 -6.41 2.36
C ASN A 38 -8.72 -6.17 3.78
N ASN A 39 -7.40 -6.26 3.96
CA ASN A 39 -6.71 -6.04 5.24
C ASN A 39 -6.22 -4.59 5.40
N SER A 40 -6.75 -3.63 4.64
CA SER A 40 -6.36 -2.23 4.74
C SER A 40 -6.84 -1.59 6.03
N VAL A 41 -6.19 -0.50 6.44
CA VAL A 41 -6.65 0.32 7.58
C VAL A 41 -8.00 0.98 7.32
N TYR A 42 -8.44 1.02 6.07
CA TYR A 42 -9.70 1.62 5.63
C TYR A 42 -10.83 0.62 5.43
N TRP A 43 -10.58 -0.70 5.56
CA TRP A 43 -11.55 -1.72 5.19
C TRP A 43 -12.89 -1.57 5.90
N TYR A 44 -12.88 -1.26 7.21
CA TYR A 44 -14.08 -1.09 8.01
C TYR A 44 -14.87 0.16 7.59
N LEU A 45 -14.18 1.25 7.30
CA LEU A 45 -14.78 2.47 6.76
C LEU A 45 -15.42 2.22 5.38
N ILE A 46 -14.71 1.50 4.50
CA ILE A 46 -15.20 1.13 3.17
C ILE A 46 -16.43 0.21 3.29
N TYR A 47 -16.39 -0.73 4.22
CA TYR A 47 -17.52 -1.63 4.50
C TYR A 47 -18.76 -0.86 4.94
N GLN A 48 -18.64 0.03 5.92
CA GLN A 48 -19.76 0.83 6.42
C GLN A 48 -20.36 1.79 5.37
N LEU A 49 -19.52 2.33 4.51
CA LEU A 49 -19.92 3.34 3.52
C LEU A 49 -20.12 2.75 2.11
N PHE A 50 -20.18 1.43 1.99
CA PHE A 50 -20.21 0.78 0.68
C PHE A 50 -21.40 1.24 -0.19
N ASP A 51 -22.59 1.34 0.40
CA ASP A 51 -23.82 1.72 -0.26
C ASP A 51 -24.11 3.24 -0.25
N GLU A 52 -23.26 4.02 0.44
CA GLU A 52 -23.44 5.46 0.54
C GLU A 52 -23.06 6.19 -0.76
N PRO A 53 -23.83 7.21 -1.19
CA PRO A 53 -23.56 7.93 -2.44
C PRO A 53 -22.22 8.67 -2.44
N ASN A 54 -21.74 9.14 -1.27
CA ASN A 54 -20.49 9.85 -1.13
C ASN A 54 -19.26 8.93 -0.94
N SER A 55 -19.44 7.62 -0.97
CA SER A 55 -18.37 6.65 -0.72
C SER A 55 -17.24 6.72 -1.76
N THR A 56 -17.52 7.16 -2.99
CA THR A 56 -16.49 7.38 -4.02
C THR A 56 -15.55 8.51 -3.63
N LEU A 57 -16.07 9.63 -3.10
CA LEU A 57 -15.26 10.73 -2.61
C LEU A 57 -14.35 10.30 -1.44
N ILE A 58 -14.92 9.54 -0.50
CA ILE A 58 -14.16 9.00 0.63
C ILE A 58 -13.07 8.04 0.12
N GLY A 59 -13.38 7.19 -0.85
CA GLY A 59 -12.41 6.31 -1.51
C GLY A 59 -11.26 7.07 -2.19
N ILE A 60 -11.52 8.26 -2.73
CA ILE A 60 -10.47 9.15 -3.28
C ILE A 60 -9.66 9.80 -2.16
N LEU A 61 -10.31 10.24 -1.09
CA LEU A 61 -9.63 10.89 0.05
C LEU A 61 -8.66 9.94 0.78
N THR A 62 -8.87 8.62 0.72
CA THR A 62 -7.92 7.64 1.28
C THR A 62 -6.55 7.67 0.59
N PHE A 63 -6.45 8.19 -0.63
CA PHE A 63 -5.17 8.37 -1.32
C PHE A 63 -4.34 9.56 -0.79
N VAL A 64 -4.96 10.52 -0.11
CA VAL A 64 -4.26 11.73 0.36
C VAL A 64 -3.10 11.39 1.30
N PRO A 65 -3.30 10.63 2.41
CA PRO A 65 -2.18 10.26 3.27
C PRO A 65 -1.15 9.38 2.54
N GLN A 66 -1.57 8.47 1.68
CA GLN A 66 -0.69 7.62 0.89
C GLN A 66 0.27 8.45 0.03
N TRP A 67 -0.27 9.31 -0.85
CA TRP A 67 0.54 10.12 -1.75
C TRP A 67 1.38 11.17 -1.03
N SER A 68 0.84 11.78 0.04
CA SER A 68 1.59 12.75 0.84
C SER A 68 2.84 12.13 1.45
N LEU A 69 2.73 10.95 2.05
CA LEU A 69 3.88 10.27 2.68
C LEU A 69 4.89 9.75 1.65
N ILE A 70 4.43 9.26 0.50
CA ILE A 70 5.30 8.84 -0.61
C ILE A 70 6.12 10.04 -1.12
N LEU A 71 5.48 11.19 -1.34
CA LEU A 71 6.17 12.39 -1.80
C LEU A 71 7.14 12.92 -0.75
N VAL A 72 6.70 13.04 0.51
CA VAL A 72 7.56 13.50 1.61
C VAL A 72 8.77 12.59 1.76
N SER A 73 8.60 11.27 1.76
CA SER A 73 9.73 10.35 1.88
C SER A 73 10.68 10.42 0.68
N GLY A 74 10.16 10.61 -0.53
CA GLY A 74 10.99 10.81 -1.71
C GLY A 74 11.84 12.09 -1.66
N PHE A 75 11.25 13.20 -1.19
CA PHE A 75 11.96 14.47 -1.07
C PHE A 75 12.95 14.53 0.11
N THR A 76 12.62 13.86 1.23
CA THR A 76 13.48 13.87 2.42
C THR A 76 14.62 12.85 2.33
N LEU A 77 14.42 11.74 1.65
CA LEU A 77 15.38 10.64 1.56
C LEU A 77 16.04 10.52 0.17
N TYR A 78 16.03 11.58 -0.63
CA TYR A 78 16.55 11.56 -2.01
C TYR A 78 18.03 11.16 -2.11
N TYR A 79 18.80 11.31 -1.04
CA TYR A 79 20.23 10.95 -0.96
C TYR A 79 20.46 9.44 -0.72
N ASP A 80 19.47 8.70 -0.26
CA ASP A 80 19.53 7.25 -0.07
C ASP A 80 18.33 6.57 -0.77
N ILE A 81 18.58 6.16 -2.01
CA ILE A 81 17.54 5.62 -2.88
C ILE A 81 16.91 4.34 -2.31
N PHE A 82 17.68 3.49 -1.64
CA PHE A 82 17.15 2.24 -1.11
C PHE A 82 16.23 2.48 0.08
N THR A 83 16.63 3.37 0.98
CA THR A 83 15.81 3.78 2.11
C THR A 83 14.56 4.53 1.63
N ALA A 84 14.69 5.40 0.63
CA ALA A 84 13.55 6.09 0.02
C ALA A 84 12.56 5.10 -0.59
N CYS A 85 13.03 4.15 -1.41
CA CYS A 85 12.17 3.12 -2.01
C CYS A 85 11.48 2.24 -0.97
N PHE A 86 12.18 1.88 0.12
CA PHE A 86 11.59 1.13 1.21
C PHE A 86 10.44 1.89 1.86
N PHE A 87 10.67 3.15 2.28
CA PHE A 87 9.61 3.93 2.93
C PHE A 87 8.46 4.27 1.98
N GLN A 88 8.73 4.58 0.72
CA GLN A 88 7.69 4.81 -0.29
C GLN A 88 6.82 3.57 -0.47
N THR A 89 7.43 2.39 -0.58
CA THR A 89 6.70 1.13 -0.72
C THR A 89 5.94 0.79 0.56
N TRP A 90 6.53 1.02 1.72
CA TRP A 90 5.89 0.78 3.01
C TRP A 90 4.67 1.68 3.19
N PHE A 91 4.80 2.99 2.97
CA PHE A 91 3.67 3.92 3.06
C PHE A 91 2.60 3.65 2.01
N PHE A 92 3.03 3.25 0.80
CA PHE A 92 2.09 2.82 -0.24
C PHE A 92 1.23 1.65 0.24
N VAL A 93 1.81 0.62 0.80
CA VAL A 93 1.09 -0.55 1.31
C VAL A 93 0.25 -0.20 2.53
N MET A 94 0.82 0.55 3.49
CA MET A 94 0.18 0.90 4.76
C MET A 94 -1.11 1.70 4.58
N PHE A 95 -1.10 2.65 3.65
CA PHE A 95 -2.24 3.55 3.37
C PHE A 95 -2.97 3.20 2.07
N ASN A 96 -2.78 2.00 1.54
CA ASN A 96 -3.57 1.55 0.40
C ASN A 96 -5.01 1.24 0.84
N LYS A 97 -5.99 1.66 0.06
CA LYS A 97 -7.40 1.40 0.37
C LYS A 97 -7.81 -0.07 0.20
N VAL A 98 -7.06 -0.82 -0.61
CA VAL A 98 -7.22 -2.26 -0.81
C VAL A 98 -5.89 -2.93 -0.56
N MET A 99 -5.82 -3.81 0.43
CA MET A 99 -4.61 -4.49 0.81
C MET A 99 -4.87 -5.97 1.07
N THR A 100 -4.06 -6.81 0.44
CA THR A 100 -4.04 -8.25 0.66
C THR A 100 -2.69 -8.68 1.23
N ALA A 101 -2.62 -9.88 1.82
CA ALA A 101 -1.41 -10.39 2.49
C ALA A 101 -0.16 -10.37 1.58
N GLN A 102 -0.32 -10.53 0.27
CA GLN A 102 0.80 -10.49 -0.69
C GLN A 102 1.52 -9.14 -0.73
N TYR A 103 0.88 -8.03 -0.37
CA TYR A 103 1.51 -6.71 -0.38
C TYR A 103 2.60 -6.55 0.68
N TYR A 104 2.58 -7.36 1.74
CA TYR A 104 3.67 -7.40 2.73
C TYR A 104 5.01 -7.75 2.10
N MET A 105 5.02 -8.56 1.05
CA MET A 105 6.25 -8.93 0.32
C MET A 105 6.92 -7.73 -0.34
N TRP A 106 6.17 -6.70 -0.70
CA TRP A 106 6.73 -5.58 -1.45
C TRP A 106 7.75 -4.77 -0.64
N TYR A 107 7.46 -4.43 0.59
CA TYR A 107 8.43 -3.69 1.43
C TYR A 107 9.39 -4.62 2.17
N THR A 108 9.00 -5.85 2.50
CA THR A 108 9.91 -6.82 3.14
C THR A 108 11.04 -7.24 2.20
N ALA A 109 10.85 -7.17 0.88
CA ALA A 109 11.91 -7.39 -0.10
C ALA A 109 13.10 -6.42 0.05
N PHE A 110 12.90 -5.23 0.62
CA PHE A 110 13.95 -4.27 0.90
C PHE A 110 14.70 -4.54 2.22
N TRP A 111 14.18 -5.38 3.11
CA TRP A 111 14.79 -5.64 4.42
C TRP A 111 16.25 -6.03 4.36
N PRO A 112 16.70 -6.97 3.49
CA PRO A 112 18.10 -7.34 3.44
C PRO A 112 19.02 -6.14 3.21
N ILE A 113 18.63 -5.24 2.28
CA ILE A 113 19.43 -4.06 1.94
C ILE A 113 19.43 -3.05 3.09
N ILE A 114 18.27 -2.78 3.68
CA ILE A 114 18.13 -1.85 4.81
C ILE A 114 18.91 -2.36 6.04
N LEU A 115 18.84 -3.65 6.33
CA LEU A 115 19.53 -4.26 7.46
C LEU A 115 21.05 -4.23 7.29
N ILE A 116 21.56 -4.42 6.08
CA ILE A 116 23.01 -4.34 5.80
C ILE A 116 23.50 -2.90 5.98
N ASN A 117 22.75 -1.92 5.49
CA ASN A 117 23.12 -0.51 5.54
C ASN A 117 22.89 0.15 6.91
N ASN A 118 22.04 -0.44 7.73
CA ASN A 118 21.67 0.12 9.03
C ASN A 118 22.18 -0.77 10.17
N ARG A 119 23.06 -0.20 11.03
CA ARG A 119 23.61 -0.92 12.18
C ARG A 119 22.65 -1.10 13.35
N PHE A 120 21.42 -0.62 13.24
CA PHE A 120 20.44 -0.65 14.34
C PHE A 120 20.22 -2.06 14.90
N TYR A 121 20.14 -3.08 14.04
CA TYR A 121 19.96 -4.46 14.49
C TYR A 121 21.18 -5.02 15.24
N SER A 122 22.40 -4.58 14.92
CA SER A 122 23.63 -5.01 15.57
C SER A 122 23.95 -4.21 16.84
N GLU A 123 23.65 -2.90 16.85
CA GLU A 123 23.88 -2.01 17.99
C GLU A 123 22.82 -2.15 19.08
N ARG A 124 21.56 -2.44 18.69
CA ARG A 124 20.42 -2.54 19.60
C ARG A 124 19.56 -3.79 19.34
N PRO A 125 20.11 -5.01 19.43
CA PRO A 125 19.42 -6.23 19.01
C PRO A 125 18.14 -6.51 19.78
N LYS A 126 18.06 -6.16 21.07
CA LYS A 126 16.86 -6.33 21.88
C LYS A 126 15.73 -5.41 21.41
N LEU A 127 16.05 -4.16 21.08
CA LEU A 127 15.08 -3.20 20.61
C LEU A 127 14.61 -3.55 19.20
N PHE A 128 15.52 -3.99 18.32
CA PHE A 128 15.19 -4.50 17.00
C PHE A 128 14.25 -5.71 17.08
N GLY A 129 14.58 -6.69 17.97
CA GLY A 129 13.72 -7.86 18.20
C GLY A 129 12.33 -7.47 18.72
N ALA A 130 12.25 -6.50 19.64
CA ALA A 130 10.97 -6.00 20.16
C ALA A 130 10.10 -5.36 19.05
N TYR A 131 10.69 -4.54 18.16
CA TYR A 131 9.95 -3.96 17.04
C TYR A 131 9.51 -5.03 16.03
N LEU A 132 10.36 -6.00 15.72
CA LEU A 132 10.00 -7.08 14.81
C LEU A 132 8.86 -7.94 15.39
N THR A 133 8.91 -8.24 16.68
CA THR A 133 7.87 -8.99 17.38
C THR A 133 6.55 -8.19 17.42
N ALA A 134 6.60 -6.91 17.77
CA ALA A 134 5.43 -6.04 17.79
C ALA A 134 4.80 -5.93 16.39
N TRP A 135 5.61 -5.81 15.35
CA TRP A 135 5.13 -5.81 13.97
C TRP A 135 4.44 -7.14 13.63
N ALA A 136 5.08 -8.29 13.90
CA ALA A 136 4.51 -9.60 13.59
C ALA A 136 3.22 -9.86 14.36
N LEU A 137 3.18 -9.55 15.66
CA LEU A 137 1.97 -9.67 16.48
C LEU A 137 0.86 -8.76 15.98
N GLY A 138 1.16 -7.52 15.59
CA GLY A 138 0.20 -6.59 15.00
C GLY A 138 -0.44 -7.15 13.73
N GLN A 139 0.36 -7.76 12.85
CA GLN A 139 -0.14 -8.38 11.62
C GLN A 139 -1.03 -9.59 11.92
N CYS A 140 -0.60 -10.47 12.83
CA CYS A 140 -1.39 -11.63 13.22
C CYS A 140 -2.73 -11.22 13.85
N PHE A 141 -2.70 -10.22 14.74
CA PHE A 141 -3.89 -9.70 15.42
C PHE A 141 -4.87 -9.10 14.42
N TRP A 142 -4.37 -8.21 13.55
CA TRP A 142 -5.19 -7.60 12.51
C TRP A 142 -5.81 -8.62 11.57
N GLY A 143 -5.01 -9.57 11.06
CA GLY A 143 -5.47 -10.63 10.17
C GLY A 143 -6.51 -11.54 10.82
N TYR A 144 -6.32 -11.86 12.10
CA TYR A 144 -7.29 -12.67 12.85
C TYR A 144 -8.65 -11.97 12.94
N TYR A 145 -8.69 -10.71 13.40
CA TYR A 145 -9.96 -9.99 13.54
C TYR A 145 -10.61 -9.65 12.20
N ALA A 146 -9.83 -9.34 11.18
CA ALA A 146 -10.37 -9.13 9.83
C ALA A 146 -11.03 -10.41 9.30
N ASN A 147 -10.42 -11.57 9.51
CA ASN A 147 -11.00 -12.85 9.14
C ASN A 147 -12.25 -13.20 9.96
N GLU A 148 -12.22 -13.00 11.28
CA GLU A 148 -13.40 -13.23 12.14
C GLU A 148 -14.59 -12.38 11.71
N PHE A 149 -14.35 -11.10 11.43
CA PHE A 149 -15.40 -10.21 10.95
C PHE A 149 -15.96 -10.65 9.60
N GLU A 150 -15.10 -11.06 8.68
CA GLU A 150 -15.52 -11.45 7.33
C GLU A 150 -16.29 -12.78 7.33
N THR A 151 -15.90 -13.74 8.18
CA THR A 151 -16.48 -15.09 8.19
C THR A 151 -17.67 -15.22 9.14
N ASN A 152 -17.62 -14.57 10.28
CA ASN A 152 -18.60 -14.74 11.35
C ASN A 152 -19.49 -13.49 11.56
N GLY A 153 -19.17 -12.37 10.92
CA GLY A 153 -19.94 -11.13 11.00
C GLY A 153 -19.91 -10.46 12.39
N ASN A 154 -18.89 -10.76 13.21
CA ASN A 154 -18.75 -10.29 14.60
C ASN A 154 -17.71 -9.17 14.72
#